data_7ef71c664e562de335e4f488d6af76a2
#
_entry.id   7ef71c664e562de335e4f488d6af76a2
#
_cell.length_a   1.000
_cell.length_b   1.000
_cell.length_c   1.000
_cell.angle_alpha   90.00
_cell.angle_beta   90.00
_cell.angle_gamma   90.00
#
_symmetry.space_group_name_H-M   'P 1'
#
loop_
_entity.id
_entity.type
_entity.pdbx_description
1 polymer ?
#
loop_
_entity_poly.entity_id
_entity_poly.type
_entity_poly.pdbx_seq_one_letter_code
_entity_poly.pdbx_strand_id
1 'polypeptide(L)'
;MIAINTFKPTHVYTIYIASTAEEVWQALTSAEFSRKYFFGNTVDVDLRIGGDYIVRTPDGAPHISGEVIECDPPKRLTVTFNVNWPGLIEKLGPTLVTYESEPAGEAVRLTLIESHDREIAEDILSGGRAGWPAILSSLKSLLETGAPLTIRMEPPRRMLTALKAMGIAVP
;
A
#
# COMPACT_ATOMS: atom_id res chain seq x y z
N MET A 1 -13.19 15.63 5.29
CA MET A 1 -11.71 15.55 5.45
C MET A 1 -11.39 14.58 6.57
N ILE A 2 -10.48 13.64 6.31
CA ILE A 2 -10.02 12.67 7.32
C ILE A 2 -9.13 13.37 8.35
N ALA A 3 -9.41 13.15 9.64
CA ALA A 3 -8.57 13.62 10.73
C ALA A 3 -7.43 12.65 10.97
N ILE A 4 -6.29 12.86 10.30
CA ILE A 4 -5.14 11.93 10.33
C ILE A 4 -4.55 11.76 11.73
N ASN A 5 -4.75 12.70 12.63
CA ASN A 5 -4.27 12.62 14.02
C ASN A 5 -4.97 11.53 14.86
N THR A 6 -6.10 10.98 14.39
CA THR A 6 -6.78 9.86 15.04
C THR A 6 -6.22 8.50 14.63
N PHE A 7 -5.42 8.46 13.55
CA PHE A 7 -4.83 7.23 13.06
C PHE A 7 -3.56 6.87 13.83
N LYS A 8 -3.41 5.59 14.12
CA LYS A 8 -2.23 5.04 14.80
C LYS A 8 -1.60 3.98 13.92
N PRO A 9 -0.25 3.93 13.84
CA PRO A 9 0.43 2.90 13.09
C PRO A 9 0.09 1.50 13.60
N THR A 10 -0.28 0.62 12.67
CA THR A 10 -0.50 -0.81 12.93
C THR A 10 0.63 -1.67 12.37
N HIS A 11 1.26 -1.19 11.27
CA HIS A 11 2.44 -1.81 10.69
C HIS A 11 3.43 -0.74 10.27
N VAL A 12 4.71 -0.99 10.51
CA VAL A 12 5.81 -0.16 10.02
C VAL A 12 6.85 -1.08 9.38
N TYR A 13 7.13 -0.85 8.12
CA TYR A 13 8.14 -1.59 7.36
C TYR A 13 9.22 -0.64 6.90
N THR A 14 10.48 -0.98 7.13
CA THR A 14 11.61 -0.19 6.66
C THR A 14 12.53 -1.06 5.84
N ILE A 15 12.85 -0.60 4.63
CA ILE A 15 13.82 -1.24 3.74
C ILE A 15 14.78 -0.21 3.18
N TYR A 16 15.93 -0.68 2.73
CA TYR A 16 16.94 0.13 2.03
C TYR A 16 17.03 -0.34 0.59
N ILE A 17 16.97 0.61 -0.34
CA ILE A 17 17.01 0.35 -1.79
C ILE A 17 18.19 1.10 -2.38
N ALA A 18 19.04 0.40 -3.13
CA ALA A 18 20.12 1.03 -3.89
C ALA A 18 19.54 1.76 -5.12
N SER A 19 19.00 2.94 -4.88
CA SER A 19 18.30 3.79 -5.84
C SER A 19 18.28 5.24 -5.34
N THR A 20 17.58 6.11 -6.03
CA THR A 20 17.34 7.49 -5.63
C THR A 20 15.92 7.68 -5.12
N ALA A 21 15.70 8.74 -4.32
CA ALA A 21 14.36 9.06 -3.83
C ALA A 21 13.39 9.36 -4.98
N GLU A 22 13.86 9.97 -6.06
CA GLU A 22 13.10 10.28 -7.27
C GLU A 22 12.65 9.01 -8.00
N GLU A 23 13.54 8.02 -8.13
CA GLU A 23 13.20 6.73 -8.74
C GLU A 23 12.20 5.94 -7.89
N VAL A 24 12.38 5.93 -6.57
CA VAL A 24 11.42 5.32 -5.64
C VAL A 24 10.05 6.01 -5.75
N TRP A 25 10.03 7.34 -5.77
CA TRP A 25 8.79 8.11 -5.96
C TRP A 25 8.08 7.75 -7.27
N GLN A 26 8.81 7.71 -8.37
CA GLN A 26 8.28 7.32 -9.66
C GLN A 26 7.72 5.90 -9.63
N ALA A 27 8.40 4.97 -9.02
CA ALA A 27 7.93 3.59 -8.90
C ALA A 27 6.64 3.48 -8.07
N LEU A 28 6.50 4.27 -7.01
CA LEU A 28 5.31 4.27 -6.14
C LEU A 28 4.09 4.93 -6.79
N THR A 29 4.30 5.83 -7.75
CA THR A 29 3.24 6.69 -8.32
C THR A 29 2.94 6.42 -9.79
N SER A 30 3.65 5.50 -10.42
CA SER A 30 3.50 5.19 -11.86
C SER A 30 2.83 3.84 -12.09
N ALA A 31 1.84 3.82 -12.97
CA ALA A 31 1.18 2.59 -13.42
C ALA A 31 2.16 1.63 -14.11
N GLU A 32 3.10 2.17 -14.88
CA GLU A 32 4.11 1.37 -15.59
C GLU A 32 4.98 0.57 -14.63
N PHE A 33 5.46 1.22 -13.56
CA PHE A 33 6.28 0.56 -12.54
C PHE A 33 5.46 -0.35 -11.64
N SER A 34 4.33 0.13 -11.13
CA SER A 34 3.51 -0.62 -10.18
C SER A 34 3.00 -1.94 -10.75
N ARG A 35 2.69 -2.00 -12.04
CA ARG A 35 2.31 -3.23 -12.74
C ARG A 35 3.36 -4.33 -12.57
N LYS A 36 4.63 -3.97 -12.48
CA LYS A 36 5.73 -4.92 -12.39
C LYS A 36 5.92 -5.47 -10.98
N TYR A 37 5.76 -4.65 -9.93
CA TYR A 37 6.05 -5.08 -8.56
C TYR A 37 4.81 -5.25 -7.65
N PHE A 38 3.66 -4.75 -8.05
CA PHE A 38 2.45 -4.75 -7.22
C PHE A 38 1.44 -5.81 -7.67
N PHE A 39 1.88 -7.07 -7.82
CA PHE A 39 1.07 -8.22 -8.25
C PHE A 39 0.32 -8.00 -9.58
N GLY A 40 0.89 -7.27 -10.52
CA GLY A 40 0.25 -6.92 -11.78
C GLY A 40 -0.74 -5.77 -11.69
N ASN A 41 -0.97 -5.23 -10.52
CA ASN A 41 -1.88 -4.09 -10.32
C ASN A 41 -1.21 -2.78 -10.72
N THR A 42 -2.03 -1.82 -11.14
CA THR A 42 -1.56 -0.49 -11.53
C THR A 42 -2.02 0.57 -10.55
N VAL A 43 -1.11 1.44 -10.14
CA VAL A 43 -1.42 2.64 -9.36
C VAL A 43 -1.76 3.78 -10.30
N ASP A 44 -2.92 4.38 -10.11
CA ASP A 44 -3.39 5.58 -10.79
C ASP A 44 -3.63 6.64 -9.73
N VAL A 45 -2.83 7.70 -9.75
CA VAL A 45 -2.85 8.72 -8.68
C VAL A 45 -2.81 10.13 -9.27
N ASP A 46 -3.70 10.98 -8.77
CA ASP A 46 -3.65 12.43 -8.97
C ASP A 46 -2.86 13.06 -7.81
N LEU A 47 -1.61 13.44 -8.08
CA LEU A 47 -0.63 13.88 -7.08
C LEU A 47 -0.92 15.30 -6.55
N ARG A 48 -2.10 15.50 -6.01
CA ARG A 48 -2.50 16.70 -5.27
C ARG A 48 -3.33 16.28 -4.06
N ILE A 49 -3.33 17.10 -3.01
CA ILE A 49 -4.17 16.83 -1.83
C ILE A 49 -5.65 16.76 -2.26
N GLY A 50 -6.34 15.69 -1.87
CA GLY A 50 -7.71 15.39 -2.28
C GLY A 50 -7.83 14.73 -3.66
N GLY A 51 -6.71 14.52 -4.36
CA GLY A 51 -6.69 13.78 -5.63
C GLY A 51 -6.96 12.29 -5.43
N ASP A 52 -7.48 11.63 -6.46
CA ASP A 52 -7.78 10.21 -6.41
C ASP A 52 -6.51 9.36 -6.32
N TYR A 53 -6.59 8.28 -5.52
CA TYR A 53 -5.61 7.20 -5.48
C TYR A 53 -6.34 5.88 -5.73
N ILE A 54 -6.10 5.26 -6.87
CA ILE A 54 -6.80 4.05 -7.28
C ILE A 54 -5.77 2.98 -7.67
N VAL A 55 -5.91 1.78 -7.12
CA VAL A 55 -5.16 0.61 -7.56
C VAL A 55 -6.11 -0.29 -8.33
N ARG A 56 -5.75 -0.58 -9.58
CA ARG A 56 -6.56 -1.40 -10.48
C ARG A 56 -5.94 -2.76 -10.69
N THR A 57 -6.78 -3.77 -10.74
CA THR A 57 -6.39 -5.13 -11.16
C THR A 57 -6.01 -5.15 -12.64
N PRO A 58 -5.35 -6.23 -13.14
CA PRO A 58 -4.97 -6.33 -14.55
C PRO A 58 -6.12 -6.19 -15.54
N ASP A 59 -7.35 -6.50 -15.16
CA ASP A 59 -8.55 -6.30 -15.97
C ASP A 59 -9.12 -4.87 -15.93
N GLY A 60 -8.49 -3.97 -15.16
CA GLY A 60 -8.88 -2.57 -15.03
C GLY A 60 -9.87 -2.27 -13.91
N ALA A 61 -10.35 -3.27 -13.19
CA ALA A 61 -11.29 -3.06 -12.08
C ALA A 61 -10.61 -2.36 -10.89
N PRO A 62 -11.28 -1.40 -10.22
CA PRO A 62 -10.72 -0.77 -9.05
C PRO A 62 -10.73 -1.75 -7.87
N HIS A 63 -9.53 -2.10 -7.40
CA HIS A 63 -9.33 -2.99 -6.26
C HIS A 63 -9.17 -2.23 -4.95
N ILE A 64 -8.47 -1.10 -5.01
CA ILE A 64 -8.26 -0.20 -3.89
C ILE A 64 -8.64 1.20 -4.34
N SER A 65 -9.36 1.92 -3.49
CA SER A 65 -9.76 3.30 -3.74
C SER A 65 -9.43 4.17 -2.53
N GLY A 66 -9.01 5.39 -2.81
CA GLY A 66 -8.69 6.36 -1.79
C GLY A 66 -8.41 7.73 -2.37
N GLU A 67 -7.86 8.57 -1.52
CA GLU A 67 -7.46 9.93 -1.88
C GLU A 67 -6.09 10.27 -1.30
N VAL A 68 -5.43 11.22 -1.92
CA VAL A 68 -4.14 11.76 -1.45
C VAL A 68 -4.40 12.70 -0.27
N ILE A 69 -3.80 12.38 0.88
CA ILE A 69 -3.92 13.16 2.12
C ILE A 69 -2.71 14.08 2.30
N GLU A 70 -1.52 13.59 2.00
CA GLU A 70 -0.27 14.36 2.03
C GLU A 70 0.54 14.05 0.77
N CYS A 71 1.16 15.06 0.18
CA CYS A 71 1.99 14.90 -1.01
C CYS A 71 3.17 15.87 -0.97
N ASP A 72 4.35 15.35 -0.68
CA ASP A 72 5.63 16.07 -0.67
C ASP A 72 6.68 15.30 -1.47
N PRO A 73 6.68 15.44 -2.81
CA PRO A 73 7.62 14.73 -3.67
C PRO A 73 9.07 15.15 -3.44
N PRO A 74 10.03 14.23 -3.45
CA PRO A 74 9.92 12.78 -3.49
C PRO A 74 9.94 12.12 -2.10
N LYS A 75 9.61 12.87 -1.05
CA LYS A 75 9.87 12.51 0.36
C LYS A 75 8.72 11.76 1.02
N ARG A 76 7.47 12.18 0.76
CA ARG A 76 6.34 11.68 1.52
C ARG A 76 5.05 11.66 0.70
N LEU A 77 4.35 10.54 0.75
CA LEU A 77 3.02 10.37 0.19
C LEU A 77 2.15 9.64 1.22
N THR A 78 1.04 10.25 1.62
CA THR A 78 0.02 9.61 2.46
C THR A 78 -1.29 9.54 1.68
N VAL A 79 -1.85 8.36 1.63
CA VAL A 79 -3.11 8.09 0.93
C VAL A 79 -4.07 7.30 1.83
N THR A 80 -5.38 7.46 1.62
CA THR A 80 -6.32 6.46 2.07
C THR A 80 -6.24 5.24 1.16
N PHE A 81 -6.29 4.04 1.74
CA PHE A 81 -6.01 2.79 1.06
C PHE A 81 -7.08 1.76 1.41
N ASN A 82 -8.23 1.89 0.76
CA ASN A 82 -9.40 1.12 1.11
C ASN A 82 -9.66 0.03 0.08
N VAL A 83 -9.59 -1.22 0.52
CA VAL A 83 -9.91 -2.38 -0.32
C VAL A 83 -11.40 -2.38 -0.63
N ASN A 84 -11.76 -2.52 -1.91
CA ASN A 84 -13.13 -2.45 -2.41
C ASN A 84 -13.90 -3.77 -2.22
N TRP A 85 -13.91 -4.29 -1.00
CA TRP A 85 -14.80 -5.40 -0.64
C TRP A 85 -16.05 -4.84 0.05
N PRO A 86 -17.25 -5.23 -0.40
CA PRO A 86 -18.50 -4.71 0.18
C PRO A 86 -18.58 -4.92 1.69
N GLY A 87 -18.86 -3.85 2.41
CA GLY A 87 -18.96 -3.86 3.87
C GLY A 87 -17.65 -3.71 4.63
N LEU A 88 -16.50 -3.71 3.94
CA LEU A 88 -15.21 -3.68 4.63
C LEU A 88 -14.97 -2.34 5.32
N ILE A 89 -15.08 -1.24 4.59
CA ILE A 89 -14.84 0.10 5.13
C ILE A 89 -15.85 0.48 6.22
N GLU A 90 -17.09 0.04 6.08
CA GLU A 90 -18.14 0.31 7.07
C GLU A 90 -17.85 -0.38 8.39
N LYS A 91 -17.23 -1.56 8.35
CA LYS A 91 -16.94 -2.36 9.56
C LYS A 91 -15.58 -2.06 10.15
N LEU A 92 -14.57 -1.83 9.32
CA LEU A 92 -13.19 -1.67 9.75
C LEU A 92 -12.69 -0.22 9.72
N GLY A 93 -13.45 0.67 9.09
CA GLY A 93 -13.03 2.05 8.87
C GLY A 93 -11.95 2.17 7.79
N PRO A 94 -11.50 3.41 7.54
CA PRO A 94 -10.49 3.68 6.52
C PRO A 94 -9.11 3.23 6.98
N THR A 95 -8.27 2.88 5.99
CA THR A 95 -6.85 2.61 6.18
C THR A 95 -6.04 3.77 5.61
N LEU A 96 -5.00 4.21 6.32
CA LEU A 96 -3.97 5.09 5.78
C LEU A 96 -2.72 4.30 5.44
N VAL A 97 -2.11 4.63 4.32
CA VAL A 97 -0.76 4.18 3.97
C VAL A 97 0.11 5.39 3.72
N THR A 98 1.24 5.45 4.40
CA THR A 98 2.25 6.49 4.24
C THR A 98 3.54 5.88 3.72
N TYR A 99 4.08 6.47 2.66
CA TYR A 99 5.42 6.17 2.15
C TYR A 99 6.34 7.34 2.49
N GLU A 100 7.46 7.04 3.15
CA GLU A 100 8.50 8.01 3.46
C GLU A 100 9.82 7.57 2.85
N SER A 101 10.47 8.45 2.08
CA SER A 101 11.78 8.19 1.48
C SER A 101 12.80 9.17 2.00
N GLU A 102 13.90 8.65 2.54
CA GLU A 102 15.03 9.45 3.04
C GLU A 102 16.33 8.97 2.41
N PRO A 103 17.20 9.90 1.96
CA PRO A 103 18.54 9.52 1.52
C PRO A 103 19.33 8.84 2.65
N ALA A 104 20.02 7.76 2.30
CA ALA A 104 20.86 6.98 3.24
C ALA A 104 22.16 6.57 2.52
N GLY A 105 23.11 7.52 2.37
CA GLY A 105 24.31 7.31 1.57
C GLY A 105 23.99 7.12 0.09
N GLU A 106 24.40 6.00 -0.48
CA GLU A 106 24.10 5.60 -1.86
C GLU A 106 22.76 4.84 -2.00
N ALA A 107 21.98 4.79 -0.92
CA ALA A 107 20.70 4.12 -0.87
C ALA A 107 19.59 5.09 -0.45
N VAL A 108 18.36 4.64 -0.55
CA VAL A 108 17.17 5.28 0.00
C VAL A 108 16.62 4.39 1.10
N ARG A 109 16.32 4.99 2.25
CA ARG A 109 15.52 4.33 3.29
C ARG A 109 14.06 4.60 2.99
N LEU A 110 13.34 3.56 2.62
CA LEU A 110 11.89 3.62 2.39
C LEU A 110 11.17 3.03 3.61
N THR A 111 10.31 3.84 4.21
CA THR A 111 9.43 3.41 5.29
C THR A 111 7.98 3.44 4.80
N LEU A 112 7.29 2.30 4.96
CA LEU A 112 5.86 2.20 4.73
C LEU A 112 5.16 2.06 6.08
N ILE A 113 4.16 2.92 6.32
CA ILE A 113 3.37 2.94 7.55
C ILE A 113 1.92 2.70 7.18
N GLU A 114 1.34 1.60 7.68
CA GLU A 114 -0.09 1.36 7.62
C GLU A 114 -0.71 1.77 8.95
N SER A 115 -1.79 2.56 8.90
CA SER A 115 -2.41 3.14 10.08
C SER A 115 -3.94 3.00 10.03
N HIS A 116 -4.54 2.87 11.20
CA HIS A 116 -5.99 2.78 11.38
C HIS A 116 -6.46 3.74 12.48
N ASP A 117 -7.70 4.19 12.38
CA ASP A 117 -8.32 5.09 13.36
C ASP A 117 -8.96 4.34 14.55
N ARG A 118 -8.86 3.01 14.53
CA ARG A 118 -9.41 2.11 15.55
C ARG A 118 -8.57 0.85 15.68
N GLU A 119 -8.83 0.07 16.72
CA GLU A 119 -8.21 -1.23 16.89
C GLU A 119 -8.74 -2.22 15.84
N ILE A 120 -7.84 -2.90 15.18
CA ILE A 120 -8.15 -3.94 14.18
C ILE A 120 -7.63 -5.28 14.71
N ALA A 121 -8.46 -6.32 14.59
CA ALA A 121 -8.08 -7.66 15.02
C ALA A 121 -6.85 -8.18 14.27
N GLU A 122 -5.96 -8.87 14.95
CA GLU A 122 -4.71 -9.43 14.41
C GLU A 122 -4.93 -10.31 13.19
N ASP A 123 -6.00 -11.12 13.18
CA ASP A 123 -6.32 -11.97 12.05
C ASP A 123 -6.64 -11.16 10.79
N ILE A 124 -7.29 -10.01 10.94
CA ILE A 124 -7.55 -9.08 9.83
C ILE A 124 -6.25 -8.42 9.35
N LEU A 125 -5.39 -7.98 10.27
CA LEU A 125 -4.11 -7.36 9.94
C LEU A 125 -3.12 -8.32 9.25
N SER A 126 -3.33 -9.62 9.36
CA SER A 126 -2.46 -10.63 8.76
C SER A 126 -2.34 -10.51 7.23
N GLY A 127 -3.35 -9.94 6.57
CA GLY A 127 -3.31 -9.68 5.13
C GLY A 127 -2.20 -8.71 4.74
N GLY A 128 -2.13 -7.56 5.41
CA GLY A 128 -1.08 -6.58 5.20
C GLY A 128 0.30 -7.12 5.61
N ARG A 129 0.37 -7.83 6.73
CA ARG A 129 1.63 -8.46 7.18
C ARG A 129 2.20 -9.47 6.19
N ALA A 130 1.36 -10.13 5.43
CA ALA A 130 1.78 -11.03 4.37
C ALA A 130 2.10 -10.28 3.06
N GLY A 131 1.26 -9.31 2.69
CA GLY A 131 1.33 -8.61 1.41
C GLY A 131 2.45 -7.59 1.30
N TRP A 132 2.61 -6.71 2.27
CA TRP A 132 3.57 -5.62 2.20
C TRP A 132 5.03 -6.06 2.05
N PRO A 133 5.53 -7.05 2.80
CA PRO A 133 6.89 -7.54 2.60
C PRO A 133 7.15 -8.06 1.18
N ALA A 134 6.17 -8.72 0.58
CA ALA A 134 6.28 -9.22 -0.80
C ALA A 134 6.33 -8.06 -1.80
N ILE A 135 5.45 -7.07 -1.66
CA ILE A 135 5.42 -5.88 -2.51
C ILE A 135 6.74 -5.10 -2.40
N LEU A 136 7.21 -4.82 -1.20
CA LEU A 136 8.45 -4.08 -0.95
C LEU A 136 9.68 -4.82 -1.45
N SER A 137 9.73 -6.14 -1.29
CA SER A 137 10.84 -6.96 -1.82
C SER A 137 10.88 -6.95 -3.34
N SER A 138 9.71 -7.03 -3.99
CA SER A 138 9.62 -6.96 -5.45
C SER A 138 9.98 -5.56 -5.98
N LEU A 139 9.55 -4.50 -5.31
CA LEU A 139 9.94 -3.13 -5.62
C LEU A 139 11.45 -2.94 -5.53
N LYS A 140 12.06 -3.40 -4.45
CA LYS A 140 13.52 -3.35 -4.26
C LYS A 140 14.26 -4.07 -5.38
N SER A 141 13.86 -5.29 -5.70
CA SER A 141 14.46 -6.05 -6.80
C SER A 141 14.33 -5.32 -8.14
N LEU A 142 13.16 -4.79 -8.44
CA LEU A 142 12.92 -4.04 -9.69
C LEU A 142 13.87 -2.84 -9.81
N LEU A 143 14.00 -2.04 -8.77
CA LEU A 143 14.82 -0.83 -8.80
C LEU A 143 16.31 -1.12 -8.80
N GLU A 144 16.75 -2.19 -8.14
CA GLU A 144 18.18 -2.55 -8.04
C GLU A 144 18.69 -3.38 -9.22
N THR A 145 17.83 -4.22 -9.81
CA THR A 145 18.22 -5.18 -10.85
C THR A 145 17.52 -5.00 -12.19
N GLY A 146 16.48 -4.20 -12.25
CA GLY A 146 15.61 -4.06 -13.42
C GLY A 146 14.57 -5.16 -13.56
N ALA A 147 14.52 -6.13 -12.66
CA ALA A 147 13.57 -7.23 -12.68
C ALA A 147 12.83 -7.36 -11.34
N PRO A 148 11.48 -7.46 -11.36
CA PRO A 148 10.73 -7.73 -10.15
C PRO A 148 10.89 -9.17 -9.69
N LEU A 149 10.47 -9.47 -8.46
CA LEU A 149 10.31 -10.84 -8.00
C LEU A 149 8.94 -11.37 -8.45
N THR A 150 8.90 -12.64 -8.81
CA THR A 150 7.64 -13.34 -9.07
C THR A 150 7.19 -14.04 -7.80
N ILE A 151 6.31 -13.37 -7.04
CA ILE A 151 5.79 -13.89 -5.77
C ILE A 151 4.30 -14.18 -5.97
N ARG A 152 3.89 -15.41 -5.67
CA ARG A 152 2.47 -15.76 -5.58
C ARG A 152 2.02 -15.58 -4.15
N MET A 153 0.99 -14.76 -3.97
CA MET A 153 0.39 -14.51 -2.68
C MET A 153 -1.09 -14.87 -2.73
N GLU A 154 -1.53 -15.59 -1.71
CA GLU A 154 -2.95 -15.78 -1.43
C GLU A 154 -3.26 -15.08 -0.10
N PRO A 155 -4.45 -14.49 0.05
CA PRO A 155 -4.86 -13.91 1.33
C PRO A 155 -4.77 -14.97 2.45
N PRO A 156 -4.21 -14.61 3.62
CA PRO A 156 -4.11 -15.56 4.73
C PRO A 156 -5.49 -16.13 5.11
N ARG A 157 -5.56 -17.45 5.27
CA ARG A 157 -6.82 -18.13 5.60
C ARG A 157 -7.47 -17.56 6.86
N ARG A 158 -6.68 -17.24 7.88
CA ARG A 158 -7.19 -16.64 9.12
C ARG A 158 -7.85 -15.28 8.90
N MET A 159 -7.33 -14.47 7.96
CA MET A 159 -7.96 -13.19 7.59
C MET A 159 -9.30 -13.45 6.92
N LEU A 160 -9.35 -14.33 5.92
CA LEU A 160 -10.59 -14.64 5.22
C LEU A 160 -11.67 -15.21 6.16
N THR A 161 -11.26 -16.05 7.11
CA THR A 161 -12.17 -16.61 8.13
C THR A 161 -12.73 -15.50 9.03
N ALA A 162 -11.87 -14.58 9.48
CA ALA A 162 -12.30 -13.45 10.32
C ALA A 162 -13.24 -12.50 9.57
N LEU A 163 -12.94 -12.18 8.31
CA LEU A 163 -13.81 -11.32 7.48
C LEU A 163 -15.18 -11.97 7.25
N LYS A 164 -15.23 -13.27 6.96
CA LYS A 164 -16.49 -14.01 6.81
C LYS A 164 -17.31 -13.99 8.10
N ALA A 165 -16.66 -14.15 9.26
CA ALA A 165 -17.32 -14.06 10.55
C ALA A 165 -17.95 -12.69 10.81
N MET A 166 -17.42 -11.63 10.19
CA MET A 166 -17.97 -10.27 10.23
C MET A 166 -19.07 -10.04 9.18
N GLY A 167 -19.41 -11.05 8.38
CA GLY A 167 -20.40 -10.94 7.31
C GLY A 167 -19.88 -10.24 6.05
N ILE A 168 -18.56 -10.19 5.86
CA ILE A 168 -17.94 -9.64 4.66
C ILE A 168 -17.76 -10.75 3.63
N ALA A 169 -18.31 -10.54 2.43
CA ALA A 169 -18.08 -11.44 1.30
C ALA A 169 -16.65 -11.27 0.78
N VAL A 170 -15.87 -12.33 0.80
CA VAL A 170 -14.50 -12.35 0.28
C VAL A 170 -14.42 -13.20 -0.98
N PRO A 171 -13.50 -12.86 -1.92
CA PRO A 171 -13.31 -13.65 -3.13
C PRO A 171 -12.74 -15.03 -2.86
#